data_4edcafd833d2104ff675432e8e2d19bd
#
_entry.id   4edcafd833d2104ff675432e8e2d19bd
#
_cell.length_a   1.000
_cell.length_b   1.000
_cell.length_c   1.000
_cell.angle_alpha   90.00
_cell.angle_beta   90.00
_cell.angle_gamma   90.00
#
_symmetry.space_group_name_H-M   'P 1'
#
loop_
_entity.id
_entity.type
_entity.pdbx_description
1 polymer ?
#
loop_
_entity_poly.entity_id
_entity_poly.type
_entity_poly.pdbx_seq_one_letter_code
_entity_poly.pdbx_strand_id
1 'polypeptide(L)'
;METSDYIIAWLVYLIASVAMSFLFWRAAKKLFWIDLAYVLQVTFMAIVFTPWYVEADGNVLAPAIIIFAMDIVTIEIVAGIRSLVPLAMAILLSTIITMVSIATYRVRKVRRMLSIKKNRRARKAA
;
A
#
# COMPACT_ATOMS: atom_id res chain seq x y z
N MET A 1 10.05 -25.08 -12.00
CA MET A 1 9.23 -25.09 -10.76
C MET A 1 7.90 -25.78 -11.04
N GLU A 2 7.55 -26.71 -10.21
CA GLU A 2 6.21 -27.25 -10.25
C GLU A 2 5.19 -26.21 -9.78
N THR A 3 3.97 -26.28 -10.30
CA THR A 3 2.90 -25.31 -9.97
C THR A 3 2.59 -25.27 -8.47
N SER A 4 2.72 -26.42 -7.78
CA SER A 4 2.54 -26.54 -6.34
C SER A 4 3.58 -25.72 -5.55
N ASP A 5 4.85 -25.78 -5.94
CA ASP A 5 5.93 -25.04 -5.28
C ASP A 5 5.76 -23.52 -5.45
N TYR A 6 5.32 -23.10 -6.61
CA TYR A 6 5.00 -21.71 -6.91
C TYR A 6 3.86 -21.17 -6.03
N ILE A 7 2.77 -21.93 -5.89
CA ILE A 7 1.64 -21.57 -5.03
C ILE A 7 2.06 -21.50 -3.56
N ILE A 8 2.85 -22.48 -3.09
CA ILE A 8 3.36 -22.50 -1.72
C ILE A 8 4.24 -21.29 -1.46
N ALA A 9 5.14 -20.95 -2.38
CA ALA A 9 6.00 -19.78 -2.26
C ALA A 9 5.18 -18.48 -2.16
N TRP A 10 4.15 -18.32 -2.97
CA TRP A 10 3.24 -17.18 -2.89
C TRP A 10 2.46 -17.10 -1.58
N LEU A 11 1.97 -18.24 -1.08
CA LEU A 11 1.26 -18.30 0.20
C LEU A 11 2.18 -17.89 1.37
N VAL A 12 3.39 -18.42 1.41
CA VAL A 12 4.38 -18.07 2.44
C VAL A 12 4.72 -16.58 2.37
N TYR A 13 4.94 -16.06 1.17
CA TYR A 13 5.20 -14.64 0.98
C TYR A 13 4.04 -13.75 1.46
N LEU A 14 2.81 -14.09 1.12
CA LEU A 14 1.62 -13.33 1.52
C LEU A 14 1.43 -13.35 3.04
N ILE A 15 1.59 -14.50 3.68
CA ILE A 15 1.50 -14.62 5.14
C ILE A 15 2.57 -13.76 5.83
N ALA A 16 3.82 -13.85 5.38
CA ALA A 16 4.91 -13.05 5.89
C ALA A 16 4.67 -11.55 5.68
N SER A 17 4.14 -11.17 4.53
CA SER A 17 3.81 -9.79 4.18
C SER A 17 2.71 -9.20 5.08
N VAL A 18 1.68 -9.98 5.37
CA VAL A 18 0.61 -9.57 6.29
C VAL A 18 1.15 -9.38 7.72
N ALA A 19 1.96 -10.31 8.20
CA ALA A 19 2.60 -10.20 9.51
C ALA A 19 3.51 -8.96 9.60
N MET A 20 4.35 -8.74 8.60
CA MET A 20 5.21 -7.56 8.51
C MET A 20 4.40 -6.26 8.42
N SER A 21 3.33 -6.26 7.65
CA SER A 21 2.41 -5.13 7.52
C SER A 21 1.78 -4.76 8.87
N PHE A 22 1.38 -5.75 9.65
CA PHE A 22 0.84 -5.52 10.99
C PHE A 22 1.89 -4.89 11.93
N LEU A 23 3.11 -5.41 11.93
CA LEU A 23 4.22 -4.85 12.71
C LEU A 23 4.56 -3.42 12.27
N PHE A 24 4.60 -3.19 10.96
CA PHE A 24 4.84 -1.86 10.39
C PHE A 24 3.76 -0.86 10.80
N TRP A 25 2.49 -1.26 10.73
CA TRP A 25 1.36 -0.43 11.19
C TRP A 25 1.49 -0.04 12.66
N ARG A 26 1.83 -1.01 13.49
CA ARG A 26 2.02 -0.76 14.93
C ARG A 26 3.17 0.21 15.20
N ALA A 27 4.28 0.06 14.47
CA ALA A 27 5.43 0.97 14.56
C ALA A 27 5.09 2.37 14.01
N ALA A 28 4.43 2.46 12.89
CA ALA A 28 4.04 3.72 12.26
C ALA A 28 3.10 4.55 13.13
N LYS A 29 2.14 3.91 13.80
CA LYS A 29 1.24 4.59 14.74
C LYS A 29 1.98 5.22 15.95
N LYS A 30 3.06 4.60 16.37
CA LYS A 30 3.85 5.12 17.52
C LYS A 30 4.77 6.27 17.13
N LEU A 31 5.31 6.24 15.90
CA LEU A 31 6.32 7.19 15.43
C LEU A 31 5.76 8.40 14.70
N PHE A 32 4.61 8.25 14.04
CA PHE A 32 4.05 9.26 13.14
C PHE A 32 2.60 9.62 13.50
N TRP A 33 2.16 10.75 12.96
CA TRP A 33 0.75 11.12 13.02
C TRP A 33 -0.09 10.08 12.29
N ILE A 34 -1.32 9.91 12.72
CA ILE A 34 -2.20 8.87 12.21
C ILE A 34 -2.41 8.94 10.69
N ASP A 35 -2.53 10.15 10.13
CA ASP A 35 -2.70 10.33 8.69
C ASP A 35 -1.46 9.90 7.91
N LEU A 36 -0.27 10.25 8.41
CA LEU A 36 0.99 9.84 7.82
C LEU A 36 1.20 8.33 7.96
N ALA A 37 0.78 7.75 9.09
CA ALA A 37 0.81 6.31 9.30
C ALA A 37 -0.06 5.57 8.29
N TYR A 38 -1.24 6.07 7.96
CA TYR A 38 -2.10 5.51 6.90
C TYR A 38 -1.44 5.57 5.53
N VAL A 39 -0.88 6.71 5.15
CA VAL A 39 -0.19 6.86 3.86
C VAL A 39 0.98 5.89 3.76
N LEU A 40 1.81 5.81 4.79
CA LEU A 40 2.95 4.90 4.84
C LEU A 40 2.52 3.43 4.79
N GLN A 41 1.47 3.07 5.50
CA GLN A 41 0.96 1.70 5.49
C GLN A 41 0.43 1.27 4.12
N VAL A 42 -0.36 2.13 3.47
CA VAL A 42 -0.90 1.84 2.14
C VAL A 42 0.21 1.79 1.10
N THR A 43 1.19 2.69 1.19
CA THR A 43 2.38 2.66 0.33
C THR A 43 3.19 1.39 0.53
N PHE A 44 3.41 0.98 1.76
CA PHE A 44 4.10 -0.27 2.09
C PHE A 44 3.36 -1.48 1.49
N MET A 45 2.05 -1.54 1.67
CA MET A 45 1.23 -2.59 1.07
C MET A 45 1.31 -2.60 -0.46
N ALA A 46 1.28 -1.42 -1.09
CA ALA A 46 1.42 -1.31 -2.54
C ALA A 46 2.76 -1.88 -3.03
N ILE A 47 3.85 -1.55 -2.35
CA ILE A 47 5.19 -2.07 -2.69
C ILE A 47 5.24 -3.59 -2.58
N VAL A 48 4.72 -4.14 -1.48
CA VAL A 48 4.82 -5.56 -1.16
C VAL A 48 3.89 -6.41 -2.04
N PHE A 49 2.69 -5.94 -2.33
CA PHE A 49 1.68 -6.71 -3.04
C PHE A 49 1.65 -6.48 -4.57
N THR A 50 2.50 -5.61 -5.12
CA THR A 50 2.57 -5.39 -6.56
C THR A 50 3.29 -6.56 -7.24
N PRO A 51 2.61 -7.37 -8.08
CA PRO A 51 3.25 -8.42 -8.86
C PRO A 51 3.86 -7.87 -10.14
N TRP A 52 4.90 -8.53 -10.63
CA TRP A 52 5.50 -8.25 -11.93
C TRP A 52 6.08 -9.51 -12.56
N TYR A 53 6.37 -9.47 -13.84
CA TYR A 53 6.94 -10.60 -14.57
C TYR A 53 8.41 -10.81 -14.21
N VAL A 54 8.80 -12.05 -13.92
CA VAL A 54 10.19 -12.42 -13.62
C VAL A 54 11.06 -12.21 -14.85
N GLU A 55 10.58 -12.66 -16.02
CA GLU A 55 11.22 -12.47 -17.31
C GLU A 55 10.37 -11.58 -18.20
N ALA A 56 11.01 -10.82 -19.10
CA ALA A 56 10.33 -9.89 -20.00
C ALA A 56 9.26 -10.58 -20.86
N ASP A 57 9.52 -11.82 -21.29
CA ASP A 57 8.63 -12.62 -22.14
C ASP A 57 7.98 -13.80 -21.40
N GLY A 58 8.16 -13.87 -20.08
CA GLY A 58 7.68 -14.97 -19.23
C GLY A 58 6.26 -14.76 -18.70
N ASN A 59 5.60 -15.85 -18.36
CA ASN A 59 4.26 -15.86 -17.73
C ASN A 59 4.30 -15.99 -16.22
N VAL A 60 5.50 -16.03 -15.62
CA VAL A 60 5.67 -16.20 -14.18
C VAL A 60 5.68 -14.83 -13.50
N LEU A 61 4.81 -14.66 -12.53
CA LEU A 61 4.71 -13.46 -11.72
C LEU A 61 5.38 -13.65 -10.37
N ALA A 62 6.09 -12.64 -9.91
CA ALA A 62 6.64 -12.58 -8.56
C ALA A 62 6.42 -11.16 -7.98
N PRO A 63 6.58 -10.96 -6.66
CA PRO A 63 6.51 -9.63 -6.10
C PRO A 63 7.55 -8.70 -6.74
N ALA A 64 7.11 -7.54 -7.23
CA ALA A 64 7.97 -6.62 -7.99
C ALA A 64 9.20 -6.15 -7.19
N ILE A 65 9.07 -6.04 -5.87
CA ILE A 65 10.19 -5.66 -5.00
C ILE A 65 11.30 -6.71 -4.98
N ILE A 66 10.94 -8.00 -5.02
CA ILE A 66 11.91 -9.10 -5.08
C ILE A 66 12.61 -9.13 -6.43
N ILE A 67 11.87 -8.96 -7.52
CA ILE A 67 12.43 -8.89 -8.88
C ILE A 67 13.41 -7.73 -8.98
N PHE A 68 13.04 -6.56 -8.48
CA PHE A 68 13.91 -5.38 -8.46
C PHE A 68 15.23 -5.66 -7.70
N ALA A 69 15.13 -6.24 -6.51
CA ALA A 69 16.30 -6.57 -5.71
C ALA A 69 17.20 -7.61 -6.41
N MET A 70 16.61 -8.63 -7.00
CA MET A 70 17.35 -9.66 -7.74
C MET A 70 18.00 -9.11 -9.00
N ASP A 71 17.31 -8.30 -9.78
CA ASP A 71 17.83 -7.71 -11.01
C ASP A 71 19.05 -6.81 -10.73
N ILE A 72 19.01 -6.03 -9.66
CA ILE A 72 20.15 -5.19 -9.25
C ILE A 72 21.36 -6.04 -8.87
N VAL A 73 21.14 -7.14 -8.15
CA VAL A 73 22.23 -7.98 -7.63
C VAL A 73 22.83 -8.88 -8.72
N THR A 74 21.99 -9.41 -9.61
CA THR A 74 22.39 -10.47 -10.55
C THR A 74 22.76 -9.98 -11.94
N ILE A 75 22.11 -8.93 -12.44
CA ILE A 75 22.27 -8.49 -13.82
C ILE A 75 22.97 -7.13 -13.88
N GLU A 76 22.26 -6.08 -13.62
CA GLU A 76 22.73 -4.70 -13.56
C GLU A 76 21.63 -3.79 -13.02
N ILE A 77 22.01 -2.61 -12.56
CA ILE A 77 21.07 -1.57 -12.09
C ILE A 77 20.04 -1.21 -13.18
N VAL A 78 20.45 -1.20 -14.44
CA VAL A 78 19.58 -0.88 -15.59
C VAL A 78 18.46 -1.90 -15.76
N ALA A 79 18.73 -3.18 -15.53
CA ALA A 79 17.70 -4.22 -15.58
C ALA A 79 16.63 -4.07 -14.48
N GLY A 80 17.05 -3.60 -13.30
CA GLY A 80 16.13 -3.30 -12.20
C GLY A 80 15.14 -2.17 -12.50
N ILE A 81 15.46 -1.26 -13.39
CA ILE A 81 14.59 -0.13 -13.74
C ILE A 81 13.26 -0.60 -14.33
N ARG A 82 13.23 -1.70 -15.05
CA ARG A 82 11.99 -2.26 -15.62
C ARG A 82 10.93 -2.62 -14.56
N SER A 83 11.35 -3.10 -13.41
CA SER A 83 10.47 -3.43 -12.29
C SER A 83 10.15 -2.23 -11.41
N LEU A 84 10.95 -1.17 -11.49
CA LEU A 84 10.67 0.11 -10.84
C LEU A 84 9.42 0.80 -11.39
N VAL A 85 9.12 0.67 -12.67
CA VAL A 85 7.97 1.32 -13.30
C VAL A 85 6.65 0.91 -12.66
N PRO A 86 6.30 -0.40 -12.55
CA PRO A 86 5.08 -0.80 -11.89
C PRO A 86 5.07 -0.48 -10.40
N LEU A 87 6.20 -0.56 -9.71
CA LEU A 87 6.32 -0.15 -8.31
C LEU A 87 6.04 1.34 -8.13
N ALA A 88 6.64 2.19 -8.95
CA ALA A 88 6.42 3.64 -8.89
C ALA A 88 4.96 3.99 -9.17
N MET A 89 4.35 3.37 -10.17
CA MET A 89 2.93 3.57 -10.47
C MET A 89 2.02 3.11 -9.32
N ALA A 90 2.31 1.96 -8.72
CA ALA A 90 1.56 1.45 -7.58
C ALA A 90 1.67 2.39 -6.37
N ILE A 91 2.85 2.90 -6.09
CA ILE A 91 3.10 3.86 -5.01
C ILE A 91 2.34 5.17 -5.26
N LEU A 92 2.40 5.72 -6.47
CA LEU A 92 1.69 6.95 -6.84
C LEU A 92 0.18 6.77 -6.72
N LEU A 93 -0.38 5.72 -7.29
CA LEU A 93 -1.81 5.42 -7.22
C LEU A 93 -2.28 5.21 -5.78
N SER A 94 -1.56 4.43 -5.00
CA SER A 94 -1.90 4.18 -3.59
C SER A 94 -1.85 5.46 -2.75
N THR A 95 -0.87 6.31 -2.99
CA THR A 95 -0.73 7.60 -2.31
C THR A 95 -1.90 8.53 -2.66
N ILE A 96 -2.24 8.64 -3.94
CA ILE A 96 -3.38 9.46 -4.40
C ILE A 96 -4.69 8.96 -3.80
N ILE A 97 -4.96 7.65 -3.88
CA ILE A 97 -6.18 7.04 -3.32
C ILE A 97 -6.27 7.30 -1.82
N THR A 98 -5.16 7.15 -1.09
CA THR A 98 -5.12 7.37 0.36
C THR A 98 -5.36 8.84 0.71
N MET A 99 -4.73 9.77 -0.01
CA MET A 99 -4.94 11.20 0.18
C MET A 99 -6.39 11.61 -0.06
N VAL A 100 -7.00 11.13 -1.15
CA VAL A 100 -8.42 11.38 -1.44
C VAL A 100 -9.32 10.77 -0.37
N SER A 101 -9.02 9.57 0.10
CA SER A 101 -9.79 8.89 1.16
C SER A 101 -9.73 9.66 2.48
N ILE A 102 -8.57 10.14 2.88
CA ILE A 102 -8.39 10.96 4.09
C ILE A 102 -9.14 12.29 3.95
N ALA A 103 -9.00 12.96 2.82
CA ALA A 103 -9.70 14.23 2.55
C ALA A 103 -11.21 14.05 2.61
N THR A 104 -11.76 13.00 1.98
CA THR A 104 -13.18 12.67 2.01
C THR A 104 -13.68 12.37 3.42
N TYR A 105 -12.90 11.60 4.19
CA TYR A 105 -13.22 11.28 5.57
C TYR A 105 -13.29 12.55 6.44
N ARG A 106 -12.31 13.43 6.33
CA ARG A 106 -12.28 14.71 7.05
C ARG A 106 -13.46 15.62 6.69
N VAL A 107 -13.77 15.76 5.41
CA VAL A 107 -14.91 16.54 4.94
C VAL A 107 -16.23 16.00 5.49
N ARG A 108 -16.42 14.68 5.46
CA ARG A 108 -17.62 14.05 6.05
C ARG A 108 -17.72 14.27 7.55
N LYS A 109 -16.60 14.16 8.26
CA LYS A 109 -16.53 14.40 9.72
C LYS A 109 -16.91 15.84 10.06
N VAL A 110 -16.37 16.82 9.35
CA VAL A 110 -16.70 18.24 9.53
C VAL A 110 -18.18 18.50 9.25
N ARG A 111 -18.72 17.96 8.16
CA ARG A 111 -20.15 18.08 7.83
C ARG A 111 -21.05 17.51 8.94
N ARG A 112 -20.71 16.36 9.48
CA ARG A 112 -21.45 15.76 10.60
C ARG A 112 -21.43 16.66 11.83
N MET A 113 -20.28 17.20 12.20
CA MET A 113 -20.15 18.10 13.33
C MET A 113 -20.96 19.38 13.15
N LEU A 114 -20.95 19.98 11.95
CA LEU A 114 -21.75 21.16 11.61
C LEU A 114 -23.25 20.88 11.68
N SER A 115 -23.67 19.73 11.18
CA SER A 115 -25.08 19.29 11.25
C SER A 115 -25.54 19.14 12.71
N ILE A 116 -24.75 18.50 13.55
CA ILE A 116 -25.07 18.34 14.99
C ILE A 116 -25.15 19.70 15.69
N LYS A 117 -24.20 20.59 15.39
CA LYS A 117 -24.18 21.95 15.94
C LYS A 117 -25.41 22.76 15.52
N LYS A 118 -25.79 22.66 14.25
CA LYS A 118 -27.00 23.29 13.71
C LYS A 118 -28.26 22.78 14.43
N ASN A 119 -28.39 21.48 14.60
CA ASN A 119 -29.53 20.88 15.29
C ASN A 119 -29.60 21.30 16.77
N ARG A 120 -28.47 21.38 17.45
CA ARG A 120 -28.43 21.87 18.85
C ARG A 120 -28.87 23.32 18.97
N ARG A 121 -28.46 24.18 18.02
CA ARG A 121 -28.91 25.59 17.98
C ARG A 121 -30.42 25.69 17.73
N ALA A 122 -30.95 24.90 16.79
CA ALA A 122 -32.37 24.85 16.52
C ALA A 122 -33.20 24.40 17.75
N ARG A 123 -32.71 23.41 18.50
CA ARG A 123 -33.37 22.95 19.73
C ARG A 123 -33.35 24.01 20.84
N LYS A 124 -32.29 24.80 20.96
CA LYS A 124 -32.19 25.87 21.96
C LYS A 124 -33.06 27.08 21.59
N ALA A 125 -33.34 27.30 20.30
CA ALA A 125 -34.15 28.40 19.83
C ALA A 125 -35.68 28.07 19.83
N ALA A 126 -36.03 26.81 20.00
CA ALA A 126 -37.44 26.38 20.06
C ALA A 126 -38.04 26.50 21.47
#